data_97318f769d4d537df0144bc96524f14e
#
_entry.id   97318f769d4d537df0144bc96524f14e
#
_cell.length_a   1.000
_cell.length_b   1.000
_cell.length_c   1.000
_cell.angle_alpha   90.00
_cell.angle_beta   90.00
_cell.angle_gamma   90.00
#
_symmetry.space_group_name_H-M   'P 1'
#
loop_
_entity.id
_entity.type
_entity.pdbx_description
1 polymer ?
#
loop_
_entity_poly.entity_id
_entity_poly.type
_entity_poly.pdbx_seq_one_letter_code
_entity_poly.pdbx_strand_id
1 'polypeptide(L)'
;MTEEDIEAVLAIERRAYTYPWSEGIFRDCLRVGYCCRVCEQDGRLAGYAVMTTGAGEAHILNLCVAPPLQGQGIGRFMLRHMLELARGHGADTVLLEVRPSNQAALKLYADMGFNEVGVRKAYYPAAKGKEDAIILARSLLDLD
;
A
#
# COMPACT_ATOMS: atom_id res chain seq x y z
N MET A 1 8.63 -10.45 0.03
CA MET A 1 7.97 -10.99 1.24
C MET A 1 7.81 -12.49 1.10
N THR A 2 8.17 -13.22 2.13
CA THR A 2 8.01 -14.67 2.20
C THR A 2 7.21 -15.03 3.45
N GLU A 3 6.90 -16.32 3.60
CA GLU A 3 6.22 -16.82 4.80
C GLU A 3 6.98 -16.45 6.08
N GLU A 4 8.30 -16.39 6.01
CA GLU A 4 9.14 -16.05 7.16
C GLU A 4 8.98 -14.60 7.61
N ASP A 5 8.51 -13.72 6.73
CA ASP A 5 8.31 -12.30 7.03
C ASP A 5 6.96 -12.03 7.71
N ILE A 6 6.02 -12.97 7.65
CA ILE A 6 4.63 -12.74 8.07
C ILE A 6 4.52 -12.26 9.50
N GLU A 7 5.27 -12.87 10.43
CA GLU A 7 5.19 -12.49 11.85
C GLU A 7 5.60 -11.04 12.07
N ALA A 8 6.69 -10.61 11.45
CA ALA A 8 7.18 -9.23 11.56
C ALA A 8 6.23 -8.25 10.87
N VAL A 9 5.69 -8.63 9.71
CA VAL A 9 4.69 -7.82 8.98
C VAL A 9 3.45 -7.61 9.85
N LEU A 10 2.94 -8.68 10.47
CA LEU A 10 1.76 -8.59 11.34
C LEU A 10 2.00 -7.69 12.54
N ALA A 11 3.20 -7.74 13.11
CA ALA A 11 3.54 -6.88 14.25
C ALA A 11 3.44 -5.40 13.85
N ILE A 12 3.92 -5.05 12.67
CA ILE A 12 3.83 -3.67 12.16
C ILE A 12 2.38 -3.32 11.83
N GLU A 13 1.67 -4.21 11.15
CA GLU A 13 0.28 -3.99 10.74
C GLU A 13 -0.61 -3.68 11.95
N ARG A 14 -0.47 -4.47 13.03
CA ARG A 14 -1.25 -4.29 14.26
C ARG A 14 -0.93 -3.00 14.99
N ARG A 15 0.30 -2.52 14.89
CA ARG A 15 0.72 -1.25 15.50
C ARG A 15 0.30 -0.04 14.67
N ALA A 16 0.31 -0.19 13.34
CA ALA A 16 0.04 0.91 12.42
C ALA A 16 -1.45 1.19 12.22
N TYR A 17 -2.29 0.16 12.32
CA TYR A 17 -3.71 0.27 11.97
C TYR A 17 -4.63 -0.14 13.09
N THR A 18 -5.73 0.61 13.25
CA THR A 18 -6.81 0.28 14.19
C THR A 18 -7.56 -0.97 13.73
N TYR A 19 -7.69 -1.16 12.40
CA TYR A 19 -8.38 -2.30 11.80
C TYR A 19 -7.39 -3.04 10.89
N PRO A 20 -6.46 -3.81 11.48
CA PRO A 20 -5.40 -4.46 10.70
C PRO A 20 -5.91 -5.65 9.89
N TRP A 21 -5.18 -5.96 8.81
CA TRP A 21 -5.36 -7.22 8.10
C TRP A 21 -4.97 -8.39 9.02
N SER A 22 -5.63 -9.53 8.84
CA SER A 22 -5.30 -10.77 9.55
C SER A 22 -4.10 -11.47 8.92
N GLU A 23 -3.53 -12.41 9.65
CA GLU A 23 -2.49 -13.30 9.13
C GLU A 23 -2.97 -14.02 7.88
N GLY A 24 -4.23 -14.50 7.89
CA GLY A 24 -4.80 -15.21 6.75
C GLY A 24 -4.83 -14.39 5.48
N ILE A 25 -5.11 -13.07 5.57
CA ILE A 25 -5.11 -12.20 4.41
C ILE A 25 -3.70 -12.12 3.80
N PHE A 26 -2.67 -11.93 4.62
CA PHE A 26 -1.28 -11.87 4.13
C PHE A 26 -0.85 -13.20 3.50
N ARG A 27 -1.19 -14.33 4.14
CA ARG A 27 -0.86 -15.65 3.60
C ARG A 27 -1.56 -15.90 2.27
N ASP A 28 -2.82 -15.47 2.14
CA ASP A 28 -3.56 -15.59 0.89
C ASP A 28 -2.93 -14.76 -0.22
N CYS A 29 -2.47 -13.54 0.08
CA CYS A 29 -1.79 -12.70 -0.91
C CYS A 29 -0.52 -13.37 -1.44
N LEU A 30 0.27 -13.99 -0.56
CA LEU A 30 1.45 -14.75 -0.97
C LEU A 30 1.09 -15.96 -1.81
N ARG A 31 0.06 -16.71 -1.38
CA ARG A 31 -0.35 -17.95 -2.03
C ARG A 31 -0.86 -17.70 -3.46
N VAL A 32 -1.64 -16.63 -3.66
CA VAL A 32 -2.16 -16.31 -4.99
C VAL A 32 -1.16 -15.57 -5.88
N GLY A 33 0.02 -15.24 -5.34
CA GLY A 33 1.10 -14.67 -6.13
C GLY A 33 1.02 -13.17 -6.35
N TYR A 34 0.39 -12.42 -5.46
CA TYR A 34 0.41 -10.96 -5.53
C TYR A 34 1.84 -10.44 -5.34
N CYS A 35 2.09 -9.21 -5.80
CA CYS A 35 3.39 -8.56 -5.61
C CYS A 35 3.50 -8.10 -4.16
N CYS A 36 4.15 -8.92 -3.34
CA CYS A 36 4.33 -8.63 -1.91
C CYS A 36 5.81 -8.34 -1.67
N ARG A 37 6.11 -7.13 -1.21
CA ARG A 37 7.49 -6.67 -0.98
C ARG A 37 7.68 -6.24 0.45
N VAL A 38 8.89 -6.43 0.96
CA VAL A 38 9.32 -5.90 2.25
C VAL A 38 10.46 -4.93 2.02
N CYS A 39 10.54 -3.92 2.87
CA CYS A 39 11.64 -2.97 2.90
C CYS A 39 12.39 -3.16 4.22
N GLU A 40 13.70 -3.39 4.13
CA GLU A 40 14.53 -3.57 5.31
C GLU A 40 15.47 -2.38 5.46
N GLN A 41 15.75 -2.02 6.70
CA GLN A 41 16.71 -0.98 7.06
C GLN A 41 17.51 -1.48 8.25
N ASP A 42 18.83 -1.55 8.09
CA ASP A 42 19.74 -2.01 9.15
C ASP A 42 19.36 -3.39 9.69
N GLY A 43 18.97 -4.30 8.78
CA GLY A 43 18.61 -5.67 9.13
C GLY A 43 17.23 -5.84 9.75
N ARG A 44 16.43 -4.78 9.81
CA ARG A 44 15.09 -4.81 10.40
C ARG A 44 14.04 -4.49 9.34
N LEU A 45 12.85 -5.05 9.50
CA LEU A 45 11.72 -4.74 8.64
C LEU A 45 11.27 -3.30 8.91
N ALA A 46 11.36 -2.45 7.87
CA ALA A 46 10.98 -1.04 7.96
C ALA A 46 9.58 -0.80 7.39
N GLY A 47 9.14 -1.64 6.46
CA GLY A 47 7.83 -1.51 5.85
C GLY A 47 7.55 -2.63 4.87
N TYR A 48 6.36 -2.60 4.29
CA TYR A 48 5.92 -3.61 3.33
C TYR A 48 4.83 -3.05 2.42
N ALA A 49 4.65 -3.72 1.28
CA ALA A 49 3.61 -3.35 0.33
C ALA A 49 3.06 -4.59 -0.35
N VAL A 50 1.77 -4.55 -0.68
CA VAL A 50 1.07 -5.60 -1.41
C VAL A 50 0.36 -4.96 -2.60
N MET A 51 0.52 -5.54 -3.79
CA MET A 51 -0.03 -5.01 -5.03
C MET A 51 -0.50 -6.15 -5.92
N THR A 52 -1.64 -5.94 -6.60
CA THR A 52 -2.08 -6.82 -7.66
C THR A 52 -1.80 -6.18 -9.01
N THR A 53 -1.60 -6.99 -10.05
CA THR A 53 -1.43 -6.52 -11.43
C THR A 53 -2.25 -7.37 -12.36
N GLY A 54 -2.78 -6.77 -13.42
CA GLY A 54 -3.54 -7.46 -14.45
C GLY A 54 -4.29 -6.48 -15.35
N ALA A 55 -4.50 -6.88 -16.61
CA ALA A 55 -5.29 -6.13 -17.59
C ALA A 55 -4.85 -4.67 -17.75
N GLY A 56 -3.53 -4.41 -17.66
CA GLY A 56 -2.98 -3.06 -17.84
C GLY A 56 -3.07 -2.17 -16.60
N GLU A 57 -3.54 -2.71 -15.48
CA GLU A 57 -3.68 -1.94 -14.24
C GLU A 57 -2.94 -2.62 -13.10
N ALA A 58 -2.52 -1.83 -12.11
CA ALA A 58 -2.03 -2.31 -10.83
C ALA A 58 -2.85 -1.68 -9.73
N HIS A 59 -3.03 -2.40 -8.64
CA HIS A 59 -3.79 -1.92 -7.48
C HIS A 59 -2.95 -2.16 -6.23
N ILE A 60 -2.54 -1.08 -5.58
CA ILE A 60 -1.83 -1.18 -4.31
C ILE A 60 -2.88 -1.42 -3.22
N LEU A 61 -2.79 -2.57 -2.59
CA LEU A 61 -3.75 -3.00 -1.56
C LEU A 61 -3.31 -2.59 -0.16
N ASN A 62 -2.01 -2.49 0.06
CA ASN A 62 -1.44 -2.12 1.36
C ASN A 62 -0.05 -1.55 1.12
N LEU A 63 0.27 -0.45 1.80
CA LEU A 63 1.60 0.15 1.81
C LEU A 63 1.79 0.74 3.20
N CYS A 64 2.73 0.19 3.95
CA CYS A 64 2.88 0.54 5.35
C CYS A 64 4.33 0.69 5.73
N VAL A 65 4.63 1.75 6.48
CA VAL A 65 5.94 1.97 7.10
C VAL A 65 5.77 1.76 8.60
N ALA A 66 6.72 1.07 9.22
CA ALA A 66 6.71 0.86 10.67
C ALA A 66 6.57 2.21 11.38
N PRO A 67 5.62 2.36 12.34
CA PRO A 67 5.36 3.64 12.97
C PRO A 67 6.58 4.41 13.46
N PRO A 68 7.58 3.78 14.13
CA PRO A 68 8.77 4.53 14.57
C PRO A 68 9.62 5.10 13.44
N LEU A 69 9.46 4.60 12.21
CA LEU A 69 10.26 4.98 11.05
C LEU A 69 9.52 5.88 10.08
N GLN A 70 8.29 6.27 10.38
CA GLN A 70 7.51 7.16 9.53
C GLN A 70 8.13 8.56 9.51
N GLY A 71 7.93 9.28 8.40
CA GLY A 71 8.45 10.63 8.24
C GLY A 71 9.90 10.71 7.77
N GLN A 72 10.51 9.58 7.37
CA GLN A 72 11.92 9.52 6.96
C GLN A 72 12.11 9.24 5.47
N GLY A 73 11.03 9.28 4.68
CA GLY A 73 11.11 9.05 3.24
C GLY A 73 11.01 7.59 2.82
N ILE A 74 10.81 6.66 3.74
CA ILE A 74 10.70 5.23 3.43
C ILE A 74 9.46 4.94 2.59
N GLY A 75 8.33 5.56 2.92
CA GLY A 75 7.09 5.41 2.16
C GLY A 75 7.25 5.83 0.71
N ARG A 76 7.92 6.97 0.48
CA ARG A 76 8.21 7.46 -0.87
C ARG A 76 9.12 6.49 -1.62
N PHE A 77 10.15 5.99 -0.97
CA PHE A 77 11.07 5.01 -1.55
C PHE A 77 10.32 3.74 -1.96
N MET A 78 9.49 3.21 -1.07
CA MET A 78 8.71 2.01 -1.35
C MET A 78 7.70 2.23 -2.47
N LEU A 79 7.00 3.34 -2.46
CA LEU A 79 6.00 3.66 -3.48
C LEU A 79 6.66 3.76 -4.85
N ARG A 80 7.81 4.42 -4.95
CA ARG A 80 8.56 4.52 -6.20
C ARG A 80 8.90 3.13 -6.74
N HIS A 81 9.36 2.24 -5.87
CA HIS A 81 9.68 0.86 -6.25
C HIS A 81 8.43 0.12 -6.77
N MET A 82 7.29 0.29 -6.09
CA MET A 82 6.05 -0.36 -6.50
C MET A 82 5.54 0.18 -7.85
N LEU A 83 5.71 1.47 -8.13
CA LEU A 83 5.34 2.06 -9.41
C LEU A 83 6.19 1.47 -10.55
N GLU A 84 7.48 1.33 -10.34
CA GLU A 84 8.38 0.72 -11.34
C GLU A 84 8.06 -0.76 -11.53
N LEU A 85 7.74 -1.47 -10.45
CA LEU A 85 7.33 -2.87 -10.51
C LEU A 85 6.03 -3.02 -11.30
N ALA A 86 5.05 -2.14 -11.06
CA ALA A 86 3.79 -2.14 -11.80
C ALA A 86 4.03 -1.92 -13.30
N ARG A 87 4.87 -0.95 -13.65
CA ARG A 87 5.24 -0.68 -15.04
C ARG A 87 5.90 -1.92 -15.68
N GLY A 88 6.80 -2.58 -14.95
CA GLY A 88 7.45 -3.81 -15.42
C GLY A 88 6.49 -4.96 -15.68
N HIS A 89 5.33 -4.96 -15.02
CA HIS A 89 4.26 -5.93 -15.24
C HIS A 89 3.26 -5.48 -16.31
N GLY A 90 3.54 -4.40 -17.02
CA GLY A 90 2.69 -3.92 -18.13
C GLY A 90 1.54 -3.04 -17.70
N ALA A 91 1.55 -2.52 -16.47
CA ALA A 91 0.50 -1.61 -16.03
C ALA A 91 0.71 -0.21 -16.61
N ASP A 92 -0.38 0.41 -17.07
CA ASP A 92 -0.41 1.80 -17.51
C ASP A 92 -0.89 2.74 -16.40
N THR A 93 -1.60 2.18 -15.42
CA THR A 93 -2.22 2.94 -14.34
C THR A 93 -2.11 2.18 -13.03
N VAL A 94 -1.84 2.89 -11.95
CA VAL A 94 -1.85 2.35 -10.59
C VAL A 94 -3.00 2.99 -9.83
N LEU A 95 -3.80 2.15 -9.18
CA LEU A 95 -4.95 2.55 -8.36
C LEU A 95 -4.69 2.20 -6.91
N LEU A 96 -5.25 2.97 -6.00
CA LEU A 96 -5.28 2.63 -4.58
C LEU A 96 -6.46 3.32 -3.90
N GLU A 97 -6.76 2.88 -2.69
CA GLU A 97 -7.81 3.45 -1.87
C GLU A 97 -7.20 3.91 -0.55
N VAL A 98 -7.67 5.03 -0.05
CA VAL A 98 -7.13 5.62 1.18
C VAL A 98 -8.25 6.26 2.00
N ARG A 99 -8.13 6.17 3.34
CA ARG A 99 -9.06 6.84 4.25
C ARG A 99 -8.86 8.36 4.18
N PRO A 100 -9.94 9.15 4.13
CA PRO A 100 -9.80 10.61 4.22
C PRO A 100 -9.08 11.06 5.49
N SER A 101 -9.17 10.29 6.57
CA SER A 101 -8.51 10.61 7.85
C SER A 101 -7.00 10.41 7.79
N ASN A 102 -6.47 9.67 6.81
CA ASN A 102 -5.04 9.40 6.70
C ASN A 102 -4.33 10.52 5.92
N GLN A 103 -4.12 11.65 6.57
CA GLN A 103 -3.55 12.84 5.94
C GLN A 103 -2.13 12.64 5.44
N ALA A 104 -1.32 11.88 6.17
CA ALA A 104 0.06 11.61 5.77
C ALA A 104 0.11 10.81 4.46
N ALA A 105 -0.76 9.81 4.32
CA ALA A 105 -0.85 9.01 3.09
C ALA A 105 -1.36 9.85 1.92
N LEU A 106 -2.39 10.67 2.15
CA LEU A 106 -2.92 11.56 1.11
C LEU A 106 -1.84 12.49 0.58
N LYS A 107 -1.03 13.06 1.47
CA LYS A 107 0.07 13.95 1.07
C LYS A 107 1.12 13.19 0.26
N LEU A 108 1.51 12.01 0.72
CA LEU A 108 2.49 11.17 0.01
C LEU A 108 2.02 10.87 -1.42
N TYR A 109 0.78 10.40 -1.56
CA TYR A 109 0.25 10.03 -2.87
C TYR A 109 0.11 11.24 -3.79
N ALA A 110 -0.36 12.38 -3.27
CA ALA A 110 -0.44 13.61 -4.05
C ALA A 110 0.95 14.05 -4.54
N ASP A 111 1.94 14.02 -3.66
CA ASP A 111 3.33 14.38 -4.00
C ASP A 111 3.92 13.43 -5.05
N MET A 112 3.44 12.20 -5.10
CA MET A 112 3.90 11.19 -6.05
C MET A 112 3.07 11.13 -7.34
N GLY A 113 2.19 12.10 -7.55
CA GLY A 113 1.46 12.24 -8.81
C GLY A 113 0.13 11.52 -8.90
N PHE A 114 -0.42 11.07 -7.77
CA PHE A 114 -1.76 10.47 -7.75
C PHE A 114 -2.83 11.55 -7.73
N ASN A 115 -3.94 11.28 -8.40
CA ASN A 115 -5.11 12.16 -8.46
C ASN A 115 -6.36 11.42 -8.01
N GLU A 116 -7.29 12.13 -7.36
CA GLU A 116 -8.55 11.55 -6.96
C GLU A 116 -9.42 11.28 -8.18
N VAL A 117 -9.92 10.06 -8.29
CA VAL A 117 -10.80 9.64 -9.41
C VAL A 117 -12.16 9.14 -8.95
N GLY A 118 -12.35 8.95 -7.65
CA GLY A 118 -13.63 8.49 -7.15
C GLY A 118 -13.65 8.36 -5.63
N VAL A 119 -14.80 7.95 -5.10
CA VAL A 119 -15.01 7.71 -3.68
C VAL A 119 -15.88 6.46 -3.54
N ARG A 120 -15.48 5.54 -2.66
CA ARG A 120 -16.32 4.43 -2.22
C ARG A 120 -16.96 4.82 -0.89
N LYS A 121 -18.27 4.97 -0.87
CA LYS A 121 -18.99 5.35 0.34
C LYS A 121 -18.98 4.24 1.37
N ALA A 122 -18.77 4.61 2.65
CA ALA A 122 -18.88 3.70 3.80
C ALA A 122 -18.08 2.41 3.63
N TYR A 123 -16.83 2.53 3.14
CA TYR A 123 -15.99 1.39 2.76
C TYR A 123 -15.21 0.83 3.94
N TYR A 124 -14.58 1.70 4.75
CA TYR A 124 -13.72 1.29 5.86
C TYR A 124 -14.46 1.28 7.19
N PRO A 125 -14.14 0.34 8.10
CA PRO A 125 -14.61 0.43 9.48
C PRO A 125 -14.09 1.70 10.16
N ALA A 126 -14.91 2.29 11.03
CA ALA A 126 -14.53 3.48 11.78
C ALA A 126 -15.16 3.41 13.17
N ALA A 127 -14.72 4.30 14.08
CA ALA A 127 -15.21 4.35 15.45
C ALA A 127 -16.72 4.59 15.53
N LYS A 128 -17.26 5.37 14.58
CA LYS A 128 -18.70 5.63 14.47
C LYS A 128 -19.16 5.26 13.06
N GLY A 129 -19.60 3.99 12.89
CA GLY A 129 -20.07 3.52 11.58
C GLY A 129 -18.93 3.19 10.65
N LYS A 130 -18.89 3.82 9.48
CA LYS A 130 -17.88 3.56 8.44
C LYS A 130 -17.35 4.85 7.85
N GLU A 131 -16.12 4.80 7.38
CA GLU A 131 -15.45 5.90 6.69
C GLU A 131 -15.40 5.59 5.20
N ASP A 132 -15.51 6.62 4.35
CA ASP A 132 -15.39 6.48 2.90
C ASP A 132 -13.96 6.11 2.51
N ALA A 133 -13.79 5.58 1.30
CA ALA A 133 -12.48 5.41 0.69
C ALA A 133 -12.33 6.39 -0.46
N ILE A 134 -11.25 7.15 -0.47
CA ILE A 134 -10.89 7.98 -1.63
C ILE A 134 -10.11 7.09 -2.58
N ILE A 135 -10.54 7.05 -3.85
CA ILE A 135 -9.87 6.28 -4.89
C ILE A 135 -8.91 7.20 -5.62
N LEU A 136 -7.64 6.85 -5.59
CA LEU A 136 -6.56 7.60 -6.25
C LEU A 136 -5.99 6.79 -7.41
N ALA A 137 -5.58 7.49 -8.46
CA ALA A 137 -4.97 6.87 -9.63
C ALA A 137 -3.76 7.67 -10.10
N ARG A 138 -2.78 6.95 -10.62
CA ARG A 138 -1.60 7.54 -11.26
C ARG A 138 -1.35 6.84 -12.58
N SER A 139 -1.25 7.64 -13.65
CA SER A 139 -0.79 7.14 -14.95
C SER A 139 0.71 6.85 -14.88
N LEU A 140 1.14 5.76 -15.49
CA LEU A 140 2.55 5.40 -15.59
C LEU A 140 3.13 5.74 -16.96
N LEU A 141 2.35 6.35 -17.84
CA LEU A 141 2.80 6.63 -19.22
C LEU A 141 3.93 7.66 -19.27
N ASP A 142 4.05 8.50 -18.23
CA ASP A 142 5.11 9.51 -18.10
C ASP A 142 6.24 9.07 -17.18
N LEU A 143 6.21 7.83 -16.71
CA LEU A 143 7.25 7.30 -15.81
C LEU A 143 8.46 6.86 -16.61
N ASP A 144 9.59 7.44 -16.29
CA ASP A 144 10.88 7.10 -16.91
C ASP A 144 11.62 6.01 -16.13
#